data_f02c150479a0d1049be241e11326b2c0
#
_entry.id   f02c150479a0d1049be241e11326b2c0
#
_cell.length_a   1.000
_cell.length_b   1.000
_cell.length_c   1.000
_cell.angle_alpha   90.00
_cell.angle_beta   90.00
_cell.angle_gamma   90.00
#
_symmetry.space_group_name_H-M   'P 1'
#
loop_
_entity.id
_entity.type
_entity.pdbx_description
1 polymer ?
#
loop_
_entity_poly.entity_id
_entity_poly.type
_entity_poly.pdbx_seq_one_letter_code
_entity_poly.pdbx_strand_id
1 'polypeptide(L)'
;MSHYRKGAFFERQLKKLLEDKGFFVVRAAGSGVAGDAPDLIVLRSSKKFALECKAWKNSIHLDKPTVIAYKEWEKITGMPVFLAWKMPRKEWRFFPIGMLRETERGFALGTTELASGLKMEDVT
;
A
#
# COMPACT_ATOMS: atom_id res chain seq x y z
N MET A 1 -14.41 15.51 5.34
CA MET A 1 -14.11 14.66 4.16
C MET A 1 -14.47 13.22 4.49
N SER A 2 -15.17 12.53 3.62
CA SER A 2 -15.51 11.14 3.82
C SER A 2 -14.24 10.27 3.73
N HIS A 3 -14.29 9.07 4.29
CA HIS A 3 -13.16 8.13 4.21
C HIS A 3 -12.79 7.81 2.77
N TYR A 4 -13.79 7.67 1.90
CA TYR A 4 -13.56 7.42 0.47
C TYR A 4 -12.79 8.57 -0.18
N ARG A 5 -13.24 9.81 0.03
CA ARG A 5 -12.60 11.00 -0.56
C ARG A 5 -11.18 11.19 -0.03
N LYS A 6 -10.99 10.96 1.26
CA LYS A 6 -9.68 11.04 1.89
C LYS A 6 -8.73 10.02 1.30
N GLY A 7 -9.18 8.77 1.15
CA GLY A 7 -8.37 7.70 0.55
C GLY A 7 -7.96 8.04 -0.87
N ALA A 8 -8.92 8.48 -1.70
CA ALA A 8 -8.66 8.81 -3.10
C ALA A 8 -7.70 10.01 -3.22
N PHE A 9 -7.82 10.98 -2.33
CA PHE A 9 -6.93 12.15 -2.31
C PHE A 9 -5.48 11.70 -2.06
N PHE A 10 -5.24 10.86 -1.06
CA PHE A 10 -3.89 10.43 -0.72
C PHE A 10 -3.32 9.44 -1.75
N GLU A 11 -4.16 8.60 -2.35
CA GLU A 11 -3.73 7.77 -3.47
C GLU A 11 -3.20 8.60 -4.62
N ARG A 12 -3.94 9.65 -5.01
CA ARG A 12 -3.52 10.54 -6.10
C ARG A 12 -2.26 11.31 -5.73
N GLN A 13 -2.14 11.74 -4.48
CA GLN A 13 -0.93 12.40 -4.00
C GLN A 13 0.28 11.48 -4.14
N LEU A 14 0.14 10.24 -3.67
CA LEU A 14 1.22 9.25 -3.75
C LEU A 14 1.58 8.95 -5.20
N LYS A 15 0.57 8.79 -6.05
CA LYS A 15 0.78 8.56 -7.49
C LYS A 15 1.65 9.67 -8.08
N LYS A 16 1.31 10.94 -7.78
CA LYS A 16 2.08 12.06 -8.32
C LYS A 16 3.51 12.07 -7.79
N LEU A 17 3.72 11.79 -6.51
CA LEU A 17 5.06 11.73 -5.94
C LEU A 17 5.92 10.68 -6.65
N LEU A 18 5.33 9.54 -6.98
CA LEU A 18 6.03 8.46 -7.67
C LEU A 18 6.28 8.81 -9.14
N GLU A 19 5.32 9.45 -9.80
CA GLU A 19 5.51 9.93 -11.17
C GLU A 19 6.65 10.95 -11.25
N ASP A 20 6.74 11.84 -10.26
CA ASP A 20 7.83 12.82 -10.19
C ASP A 20 9.20 12.15 -10.02
N LYS A 21 9.23 10.91 -9.55
CA LYS A 21 10.45 10.11 -9.44
C LYS A 21 10.73 9.26 -10.67
N GLY A 22 9.95 9.41 -11.73
CA GLY A 22 10.17 8.73 -12.99
C GLY A 22 9.45 7.41 -13.15
N PHE A 23 8.48 7.10 -12.29
CA PHE A 23 7.67 5.89 -12.42
C PHE A 23 6.44 6.13 -13.27
N PHE A 24 6.00 5.08 -13.94
CA PHE A 24 4.67 5.00 -14.53
C PHE A 24 3.76 4.33 -13.49
N VAL A 25 2.67 4.97 -13.14
CA VAL A 25 1.80 4.47 -12.07
C VAL A 25 0.41 4.18 -12.62
N VAL A 26 -0.04 2.95 -12.43
CA VAL A 26 -1.40 2.53 -12.80
C VAL A 26 -2.23 2.47 -11.53
N ARG A 27 -3.33 3.19 -11.52
CA ARG A 27 -4.30 3.14 -10.42
C ARG A 27 -5.35 2.09 -10.75
N ALA A 28 -5.52 1.12 -9.87
CA ALA A 28 -6.50 0.04 -10.07
C ALA A 28 -7.89 0.53 -9.65
N ALA A 29 -8.55 1.27 -10.55
CA ALA A 29 -9.87 1.82 -10.29
C ALA A 29 -10.88 0.68 -10.13
N GLY A 30 -11.75 0.79 -9.11
CA GLY A 30 -12.77 -0.21 -8.85
C GLY A 30 -12.24 -1.49 -8.23
N SER A 31 -11.00 -1.50 -7.77
CA SER A 31 -10.39 -2.68 -7.15
C SER A 31 -11.20 -3.20 -5.98
N GLY A 32 -11.92 -2.34 -5.28
CA GLY A 32 -12.77 -2.75 -4.16
C GLY A 32 -13.88 -3.72 -4.54
N VAL A 33 -14.24 -3.78 -5.81
CA VAL A 33 -15.26 -4.70 -6.30
C VAL A 33 -14.69 -6.11 -6.47
N ALA A 34 -13.49 -6.20 -7.04
CA ALA A 34 -12.82 -7.49 -7.26
C ALA A 34 -11.93 -7.88 -6.09
N GLY A 35 -11.38 -6.90 -5.37
CA GLY A 35 -10.57 -7.13 -4.19
C GLY A 35 -9.22 -7.79 -4.42
N ASP A 36 -8.85 -8.01 -5.68
CA ASP A 36 -7.71 -8.87 -6.00
C ASP A 36 -6.43 -8.12 -6.31
N ALA A 37 -6.52 -6.84 -6.63
CA ALA A 37 -5.36 -6.05 -7.02
C ALA A 37 -5.06 -4.96 -6.00
N PRO A 38 -3.77 -4.68 -5.75
CA PRO A 38 -3.39 -3.50 -4.95
C PRO A 38 -3.85 -2.20 -5.62
N ASP A 39 -3.92 -1.12 -4.85
CA ASP A 39 -4.43 0.17 -5.33
C ASP A 39 -3.60 0.78 -6.44
N LEU A 40 -2.27 0.70 -6.33
CA LEU A 40 -1.35 1.28 -7.31
C LEU A 40 -0.35 0.24 -7.79
N ILE A 41 -0.09 0.23 -9.09
CA ILE A 41 0.97 -0.58 -9.68
C ILE A 41 2.02 0.40 -10.21
N VAL A 42 3.25 0.26 -9.73
CA VAL A 42 4.32 1.25 -9.90
C VAL A 42 5.43 0.63 -10.75
N LEU A 43 5.69 1.22 -11.90
CA LEU A 43 6.51 0.59 -12.93
C LEU A 43 7.62 1.53 -13.42
N ARG A 44 8.82 0.98 -13.45
CA ARG A 44 9.98 1.59 -14.10
C ARG A 44 10.85 0.43 -14.60
N SER A 45 11.68 0.64 -15.60
CA SER A 45 12.43 -0.48 -16.20
C SER A 45 13.23 -1.28 -15.18
N SER A 46 13.83 -0.60 -14.22
CA SER A 46 14.68 -1.24 -13.21
C SER A 46 13.98 -1.57 -11.89
N LYS A 47 12.73 -1.14 -11.71
CA LYS A 47 12.04 -1.34 -10.44
C LYS A 47 10.53 -1.37 -10.61
N LYS A 48 9.90 -2.41 -10.09
CA LYS A 48 8.45 -2.62 -10.20
C LYS A 48 7.90 -3.13 -8.89
N PHE A 49 6.83 -2.53 -8.41
CA PHE A 49 6.17 -2.94 -7.17
C PHE A 49 4.73 -2.45 -7.16
N ALA A 50 3.97 -2.91 -6.17
CA ALA A 50 2.59 -2.49 -6.02
C ALA A 50 2.33 -1.99 -4.60
N LEU A 51 1.35 -1.13 -4.46
CA LEU A 51 1.03 -0.48 -3.19
C LEU A 51 -0.45 -0.62 -2.86
N GLU A 52 -0.73 -1.01 -1.62
CA GLU A 52 -2.05 -0.89 -1.03
C GLU A 52 -2.00 0.33 -0.11
N CYS A 53 -2.82 1.33 -0.39
CA CYS A 53 -2.73 2.63 0.28
C CYS A 53 -3.72 2.73 1.42
N LYS A 54 -3.24 3.18 2.58
CA LYS A 54 -4.07 3.46 3.74
C LYS A 54 -3.73 4.83 4.32
N ALA A 55 -4.72 5.69 4.43
CA ALA A 55 -4.56 7.03 5.02
C ALA A 55 -5.32 7.07 6.34
N TRP A 56 -4.81 6.35 7.34
CA TRP A 56 -5.48 6.12 8.61
C TRP A 56 -4.65 6.66 9.78
N LYS A 57 -5.32 7.17 10.78
CA LYS A 57 -4.67 7.66 12.01
C LYS A 57 -4.57 6.57 13.08
N ASN A 58 -5.31 5.48 12.92
CA ASN A 58 -5.32 4.36 13.88
C ASN A 58 -4.66 3.14 13.26
N SER A 59 -4.51 2.08 14.04
CA SER A 59 -3.95 0.81 13.58
C SER A 59 -4.62 0.33 12.30
N ILE A 60 -3.84 -0.29 11.43
CA ILE A 60 -4.33 -0.84 10.18
C ILE A 60 -4.65 -2.31 10.36
N HIS A 61 -5.78 -2.73 9.81
CA HIS A 61 -6.21 -4.12 9.80
C HIS A 61 -6.56 -4.53 8.38
N LEU A 62 -6.04 -5.67 7.94
CA LEU A 62 -6.40 -6.29 6.66
C LEU A 62 -6.93 -7.68 6.95
N ASP A 63 -7.99 -8.08 6.27
CA ASP A 63 -8.53 -9.42 6.45
C ASP A 63 -7.66 -10.47 5.76
N LYS A 64 -7.83 -11.73 6.16
CA LYS A 64 -7.03 -12.82 5.62
C LYS A 64 -7.16 -12.98 4.12
N PRO A 65 -8.37 -12.95 3.54
CA PRO A 65 -8.50 -13.07 2.08
C PRO A 65 -7.73 -12.01 1.30
N THR A 66 -7.72 -10.78 1.79
CA THR A 66 -6.98 -9.68 1.13
C THR A 66 -5.48 -9.97 1.12
N VAL A 67 -4.93 -10.36 2.26
CA VAL A 67 -3.49 -10.64 2.35
C VAL A 67 -3.12 -11.85 1.52
N ILE A 68 -3.95 -12.89 1.53
CA ILE A 68 -3.73 -14.08 0.70
C ILE A 68 -3.73 -13.70 -0.78
N ALA A 69 -4.68 -12.86 -1.22
CA ALA A 69 -4.75 -12.39 -2.59
C ALA A 69 -3.49 -11.62 -2.99
N TYR A 70 -2.98 -10.76 -2.11
CA TYR A 70 -1.76 -9.99 -2.39
C TYR A 70 -0.52 -10.88 -2.45
N LYS A 71 -0.42 -11.90 -1.59
CA LYS A 71 0.68 -12.85 -1.66
C LYS A 71 0.64 -13.67 -2.95
N GLU A 72 -0.55 -14.06 -3.39
CA GLU A 72 -0.73 -14.75 -4.66
C GLU A 72 -0.35 -13.83 -5.83
N TRP A 73 -0.74 -12.56 -5.75
CA TRP A 73 -0.39 -11.56 -6.75
C TRP A 73 1.13 -11.42 -6.86
N GLU A 74 1.85 -11.40 -5.73
CA GLU A 74 3.32 -11.37 -5.72
C GLU A 74 3.90 -12.58 -6.43
N LYS A 75 3.35 -13.77 -6.21
CA LYS A 75 3.82 -15.00 -6.87
C LYS A 75 3.63 -14.93 -8.36
N ILE A 76 2.46 -14.47 -8.81
CA ILE A 76 2.12 -14.44 -10.23
C ILE A 76 2.95 -13.41 -10.98
N THR A 77 3.13 -12.24 -10.39
CA THR A 77 3.77 -11.10 -11.08
C THR A 77 5.27 -11.00 -10.82
N GLY A 78 5.75 -11.60 -9.74
CA GLY A 78 7.13 -11.41 -9.30
C GLY A 78 7.40 -10.03 -8.70
N MET A 79 6.36 -9.23 -8.49
CA MET A 79 6.50 -7.88 -7.94
C MET A 79 6.09 -7.86 -6.48
N PRO A 80 6.86 -7.18 -5.59
CA PRO A 80 6.47 -7.09 -4.20
C PRO A 80 5.28 -6.16 -4.00
N VAL A 81 4.47 -6.44 -2.99
CA VAL A 81 3.38 -5.58 -2.56
C VAL A 81 3.76 -4.96 -1.21
N PHE A 82 3.65 -3.64 -1.13
CA PHE A 82 3.83 -2.92 0.13
C PHE A 82 2.52 -2.30 0.57
N LEU A 83 2.31 -2.28 1.87
CA LEU A 83 1.29 -1.44 2.47
C LEU A 83 1.88 -0.03 2.58
N ALA A 84 1.27 0.95 1.93
CA ALA A 84 1.69 2.35 2.00
C ALA A 84 0.77 3.07 3.00
N TRP A 85 1.34 3.49 4.13
CA TRP A 85 0.58 4.08 5.22
C TRP A 85 0.88 5.57 5.35
N LYS A 86 -0.16 6.40 5.25
CA LYS A 86 -0.09 7.83 5.50
C LYS A 86 -0.85 8.17 6.77
N MET A 87 -0.12 8.46 7.82
CA MET A 87 -0.70 8.98 9.05
C MET A 87 -0.72 10.51 9.00
N PRO A 88 -1.72 11.18 9.60
CA PRO A 88 -1.76 12.65 9.59
C PRO A 88 -0.47 13.26 10.09
N ARG A 89 0.04 14.27 9.37
CA ARG A 89 1.28 15.01 9.68
C ARG A 89 2.56 14.18 9.67
N LYS A 90 2.49 12.94 9.15
CA LYS A 90 3.66 12.07 9.01
C LYS A 90 3.91 11.81 7.54
N GLU A 91 5.15 11.44 7.22
CA GLU A 91 5.49 11.03 5.87
C GLU A 91 4.96 9.64 5.59
N TRP A 92 4.82 9.30 4.32
CA TRP A 92 4.48 7.95 3.91
C TRP A 92 5.48 6.94 4.46
N ARG A 93 4.97 5.81 4.95
CA ARG A 93 5.77 4.67 5.35
C ARG A 93 5.31 3.44 4.61
N PHE A 94 6.25 2.56 4.31
CA PHE A 94 5.98 1.40 3.47
C PHE A 94 6.37 0.14 4.22
N PHE A 95 5.49 -0.86 4.16
CA PHE A 95 5.67 -2.12 4.89
C PHE A 95 5.46 -3.28 3.92
N PRO A 96 6.47 -4.16 3.72
CA PRO A 96 6.23 -5.38 2.95
C PRO A 96 5.03 -6.13 3.53
N ILE A 97 4.22 -6.69 2.64
CA ILE A 97 2.98 -7.35 3.09
C ILE A 97 3.28 -8.49 4.08
N GLY A 98 4.44 -9.10 3.99
CA GLY A 98 4.87 -10.16 4.90
C GLY A 98 5.23 -9.70 6.29
N MET A 99 5.38 -8.38 6.52
CA MET A 99 5.70 -7.84 7.85
C MET A 99 4.47 -7.60 8.71
N LEU A 100 3.27 -7.72 8.15
CA LEU A 100 2.04 -7.56 8.91
C LEU A 100 1.91 -8.70 9.92
N ARG A 101 1.52 -8.36 11.16
CA ARG A 101 1.36 -9.33 12.22
C ARG A 101 0.03 -10.05 12.07
N GLU A 102 0.05 -11.38 12.09
CA GLU A 102 -1.17 -12.17 12.03
C GLU A 102 -1.95 -12.07 13.35
N THR A 103 -3.26 -11.93 13.23
CA THR A 103 -4.19 -11.89 14.34
C THR A 103 -5.31 -12.90 14.10
N GLU A 104 -6.21 -13.07 15.07
CA GLU A 104 -7.34 -13.99 14.91
C GLU A 104 -8.22 -13.62 13.71
N ARG A 105 -8.36 -12.33 13.42
CA ARG A 105 -9.26 -11.83 12.37
C ARG A 105 -8.55 -11.47 11.07
N GLY A 106 -7.23 -11.58 11.03
CA GLY A 106 -6.50 -11.19 9.82
C GLY A 106 -5.09 -10.77 10.14
N PHE A 107 -4.72 -9.60 9.66
CA PHE A 107 -3.36 -9.05 9.83
C PHE A 107 -3.46 -7.62 10.30
N ALA A 108 -2.49 -7.19 11.09
CA ALA A 108 -2.52 -5.87 11.71
C ALA A 108 -1.15 -5.20 11.71
N LEU A 109 -1.18 -3.87 11.77
CA LEU A 109 -0.01 -3.03 11.93
C LEU A 109 -0.39 -1.91 12.90
N GLY A 110 0.28 -1.84 14.04
CA GLY A 110 -0.04 -0.86 15.08
C GLY A 110 0.66 0.47 14.85
N THR A 111 0.13 1.53 15.47
CA THR A 111 0.70 2.86 15.34
C THR A 111 2.13 2.94 15.87
N THR A 112 2.47 2.10 16.85
CA THR A 112 3.83 2.05 17.39
C THR A 112 4.84 1.50 16.39
N GLU A 113 4.36 0.79 15.36
CA GLU A 113 5.22 0.20 14.34
C GLU A 113 5.49 1.15 13.18
N LEU A 114 4.81 2.29 13.13
CA LEU A 114 4.92 3.23 12.01
C LEU A 114 6.37 3.65 11.74
N ALA A 115 7.11 3.98 12.80
CA ALA A 115 8.48 4.46 12.66
C ALA A 115 9.44 3.41 12.11
N SER A 116 9.08 2.13 12.18
CA SER A 116 9.92 1.04 11.67
C SER A 116 9.68 0.79 10.18
N GLY A 117 8.70 1.46 9.57
CA GLY A 117 8.43 1.31 8.16
C GLY A 117 9.51 1.91 7.27
N LEU A 118 9.59 1.40 6.05
CA LEU A 118 10.50 1.93 5.05
C LEU A 118 10.05 3.32 4.60
N LYS A 119 10.99 4.14 4.21
CA LYS A 119 10.71 5.47 3.67
C LYS A 119 10.56 5.41 2.15
N MET A 120 10.08 6.50 1.55
CA MET A 120 9.93 6.60 0.10
C MET A 120 11.23 6.25 -0.62
N GLU A 121 12.35 6.79 -0.18
CA GLU A 121 13.64 6.55 -0.80
C GLU A 121 14.10 5.10 -0.70
N ASP A 122 13.58 4.34 0.27
CA ASP A 122 13.95 2.93 0.44
C ASP A 122 13.25 2.03 -0.56
N VAL A 123 12.07 2.42 -1.06
CA VAL A 123 11.28 1.60 -1.98
C VAL A 123 11.40 2.10 -3.43
N THR A 124 11.90 3.28 -3.63
CA THR A 124 12.10 3.87 -4.96
C THR A 124 13.56 3.85 -5.37
#